data_16a09274b484e5faa2fa07a2470e1d62
#
_entry.id   16a09274b484e5faa2fa07a2470e1d62
#
_cell.length_a   1.000
_cell.length_b   1.000
_cell.length_c   1.000
_cell.angle_alpha   90.00
_cell.angle_beta   90.00
_cell.angle_gamma   90.00
#
_symmetry.space_group_name_H-M   'P 1'
#
loop_
_entity.id
_entity.type
_entity.pdbx_description
1 polymer ?
#
loop_
_entity_poly.entity_id
_entity_poly.type
_entity_poly.pdbx_seq_one_letter_code
_entity_poly.pdbx_strand_id
1 'polypeptide(L)'
;QAIHVNHNLQIYSDKFEFVKASDLMLAYIIVNLSILKYRKITYLNVSYLVISSNVFFPLFLFNSRGSFVSALIFFLLLLFSMRKFLIKNKLKTLLLLFVGYIFFYGSVLHVYGEFTFIKLNDASNPQIVTEQVGEIIKKKETTEVFFSFYIEDGRLYSDDSTTNWRLDIWQDVITDMNEKNIVFTGYGYSDIIPVMLDPSAPGRLGRDGLNENVHNYFVNIFARGGLLQLLLFIIFFIKIVITSKKVNKNYGVLFLLIPVFLNSSFDTNLEGVQYPLLFYAFLGNLYFVKRNSDSLI
;
A
#
# COMPACT_ATOMS: atom_id res chain seq x y z
N GLN A 1 -1.98 19.27 -11.57
CA GLN A 1 -2.31 18.85 -12.96
C GLN A 1 -2.78 17.40 -13.01
N ALA A 2 -2.09 16.41 -12.43
CA ALA A 2 -2.52 15.00 -12.46
C ALA A 2 -3.90 14.78 -11.81
N ILE A 3 -4.19 15.42 -10.69
CA ILE A 3 -5.48 15.35 -9.99
C ILE A 3 -6.60 15.96 -10.86
N HIS A 4 -6.33 17.04 -11.57
CA HIS A 4 -7.29 17.67 -12.48
C HIS A 4 -7.57 16.83 -13.73
N VAL A 5 -6.55 16.19 -14.30
CA VAL A 5 -6.71 15.29 -15.44
C VAL A 5 -7.56 14.08 -15.04
N ASN A 6 -7.32 13.48 -13.86
CA ASN A 6 -8.12 12.36 -13.37
C ASN A 6 -9.57 12.76 -13.07
N HIS A 7 -9.82 13.92 -12.48
CA HIS A 7 -11.19 14.39 -12.23
C HIS A 7 -11.96 14.59 -13.53
N ASN A 8 -11.33 15.20 -14.54
CA ASN A 8 -11.95 15.37 -15.86
C ASN A 8 -12.19 14.03 -16.58
N LEU A 9 -11.28 13.05 -16.43
CA LEU A 9 -11.46 11.73 -17.03
C LEU A 9 -12.59 10.94 -16.37
N GLN A 10 -12.81 11.07 -15.06
CA GLN A 10 -13.93 10.46 -14.34
C GLN A 10 -15.29 10.99 -14.79
N ILE A 11 -15.39 12.27 -15.18
CA ILE A 11 -16.64 12.84 -15.73
C ILE A 11 -17.04 12.16 -17.03
N TYR A 12 -16.06 11.65 -17.78
CA TYR A 12 -16.29 11.03 -19.09
C TYR A 12 -16.38 9.49 -19.08
N SER A 13 -15.92 8.84 -18.01
CA SER A 13 -15.99 7.38 -17.93
C SER A 13 -15.82 6.86 -16.51
N ASP A 14 -16.79 6.11 -16.03
CA ASP A 14 -16.72 5.36 -14.76
C ASP A 14 -15.63 4.26 -14.76
N LYS A 15 -15.03 3.99 -15.93
CA LYS A 15 -13.96 3.00 -16.09
C LYS A 15 -12.54 3.56 -15.82
N PHE A 16 -12.37 4.89 -15.75
CA PHE A 16 -11.10 5.46 -15.34
C PHE A 16 -11.01 5.45 -13.82
N GLU A 17 -10.61 4.32 -13.28
CA GLU A 17 -10.20 4.26 -11.88
C GLU A 17 -8.99 5.18 -11.65
N PHE A 18 -8.99 5.86 -10.51
CA PHE A 18 -7.79 6.56 -10.03
C PHE A 18 -6.64 5.58 -9.97
N VAL A 19 -5.42 6.06 -10.22
CA VAL A 19 -4.21 5.31 -9.92
C VAL A 19 -4.31 4.85 -8.47
N LYS A 20 -4.38 3.54 -8.25
CA LYS A 20 -4.52 2.99 -6.90
C LYS A 20 -3.36 3.46 -6.04
N ALA A 21 -3.63 3.73 -4.79
CA ALA A 21 -2.58 4.14 -3.84
C ALA A 21 -1.44 3.11 -3.75
N SER A 22 -1.76 1.82 -3.92
CA SER A 22 -0.79 0.73 -3.99
C SER A 22 0.18 0.87 -5.18
N ASP A 23 -0.32 1.26 -6.36
CA ASP A 23 0.52 1.47 -7.55
C ASP A 23 1.47 2.66 -7.37
N LEU A 24 0.96 3.77 -6.82
CA LEU A 24 1.78 4.94 -6.47
C LEU A 24 2.83 4.59 -5.42
N MET A 25 2.48 3.81 -4.41
CA MET A 25 3.40 3.34 -3.38
C MET A 25 4.49 2.46 -3.98
N LEU A 26 4.16 1.52 -4.87
CA LEU A 26 5.14 0.69 -5.56
C LEU A 26 6.08 1.54 -6.43
N ALA A 27 5.54 2.49 -7.20
CA ALA A 27 6.34 3.42 -8.01
C ALA A 27 7.29 4.25 -7.13
N TYR A 28 6.80 4.78 -6.01
CA TYR A 28 7.60 5.51 -5.03
C TYR A 28 8.75 4.65 -4.49
N ILE A 29 8.51 3.38 -4.13
CA ILE A 29 9.51 2.44 -3.66
C ILE A 29 10.56 2.17 -4.76
N ILE A 30 10.11 1.85 -5.97
CA ILE A 30 10.99 1.55 -7.11
C ILE A 30 11.93 2.71 -7.43
N VAL A 31 11.41 3.94 -7.48
CA VAL A 31 12.21 5.13 -7.78
C VAL A 31 13.28 5.36 -6.70
N ASN A 32 12.88 5.32 -5.43
CA ASN A 32 13.82 5.53 -4.32
C ASN A 32 14.88 4.43 -4.24
N LEU A 33 14.51 3.15 -4.41
CA LEU A 33 15.47 2.05 -4.46
C LEU A 33 16.40 2.15 -5.67
N SER A 34 15.91 2.59 -6.83
CA SER A 34 16.74 2.80 -8.02
C SER A 34 17.80 3.87 -7.77
N ILE A 35 17.42 5.01 -7.19
CA ILE A 35 18.35 6.08 -6.84
C ILE A 35 19.42 5.55 -5.88
N LEU A 36 19.03 4.83 -4.82
CA LEU A 36 19.95 4.33 -3.81
C LEU A 36 20.85 3.19 -4.33
N LYS A 37 20.38 2.41 -5.29
CA LYS A 37 21.16 1.33 -5.90
C LYS A 37 22.21 1.83 -6.87
N TYR A 38 21.86 2.82 -7.70
CA TYR A 38 22.74 3.26 -8.80
C TYR A 38 23.52 4.54 -8.48
N ARG A 39 23.24 5.21 -7.37
CA ARG A 39 23.90 6.44 -6.96
C ARG A 39 24.60 6.28 -5.62
N LYS A 40 25.71 7.00 -5.44
CA LYS A 40 26.38 7.11 -4.14
C LYS A 40 25.46 7.79 -3.13
N ILE A 41 25.61 7.46 -1.84
CA ILE A 41 24.90 8.15 -0.77
C ILE A 41 25.48 9.57 -0.66
N THR A 42 24.67 10.53 -1.06
CA THR A 42 24.95 11.95 -0.94
C THR A 42 23.80 12.65 -0.21
N TYR A 43 24.05 13.83 0.34
CA TYR A 43 22.96 14.62 0.93
C TYR A 43 21.86 14.94 -0.09
N LEU A 44 22.20 15.12 -1.38
CA LEU A 44 21.22 15.35 -2.44
C LEU A 44 20.25 14.16 -2.58
N ASN A 45 20.76 12.93 -2.62
CA ASN A 45 19.91 11.74 -2.75
C ASN A 45 19.06 11.49 -1.50
N VAL A 46 19.64 11.76 -0.31
CA VAL A 46 18.90 11.66 0.96
C VAL A 46 17.84 12.77 1.04
N SER A 47 18.15 13.99 0.57
CA SER A 47 17.17 15.08 0.51
C SER A 47 16.00 14.73 -0.42
N TYR A 48 16.28 14.15 -1.58
CA TYR A 48 15.24 13.68 -2.47
C TYR A 48 14.34 12.64 -1.80
N LEU A 49 14.91 11.64 -1.12
CA LEU A 49 14.15 10.65 -0.37
C LEU A 49 13.26 11.31 0.70
N VAL A 50 13.82 12.19 1.53
CA VAL A 50 13.07 12.83 2.62
C VAL A 50 11.96 13.72 2.06
N ILE A 51 12.25 14.55 1.08
CA ILE A 51 11.27 15.46 0.49
C ILE A 51 10.16 14.68 -0.22
N SER A 52 10.51 13.72 -1.09
CA SER A 52 9.52 12.91 -1.80
C SER A 52 8.63 12.14 -0.82
N SER A 53 9.19 11.54 0.23
CA SER A 53 8.41 10.84 1.25
C SER A 53 7.40 11.77 1.91
N ASN A 54 7.84 12.95 2.34
CA ASN A 54 6.98 13.90 3.04
C ASN A 54 5.88 14.49 2.13
N VAL A 55 6.14 14.61 0.82
CA VAL A 55 5.12 15.02 -0.16
C VAL A 55 4.10 13.91 -0.40
N PHE A 56 4.53 12.65 -0.50
CA PHE A 56 3.63 11.54 -0.82
C PHE A 56 2.87 10.99 0.38
N PHE A 57 3.37 11.11 1.61
CA PHE A 57 2.71 10.55 2.80
C PHE A 57 1.27 11.04 3.01
N PRO A 58 0.95 12.34 2.94
CA PRO A 58 -0.43 12.80 3.05
C PRO A 58 -1.33 12.22 1.94
N LEU A 59 -0.82 12.11 0.72
CA LEU A 59 -1.54 11.52 -0.40
C LEU A 59 -1.83 10.03 -0.17
N PHE A 60 -0.84 9.27 0.32
CA PHE A 60 -1.07 7.86 0.66
C PHE A 60 -2.09 7.73 1.78
N LEU A 61 -1.97 8.52 2.85
CA LEU A 61 -2.90 8.48 3.97
C LEU A 61 -4.33 8.82 3.54
N PHE A 62 -4.50 9.79 2.65
CA PHE A 62 -5.80 10.18 2.12
C PHE A 62 -6.45 9.06 1.29
N ASN A 63 -5.67 8.38 0.44
CA ASN A 63 -6.19 7.36 -0.47
C ASN A 63 -6.26 5.95 0.16
N SER A 64 -5.26 5.56 0.97
CA SER A 64 -5.18 4.22 1.55
C SER A 64 -4.26 4.17 2.77
N ARG A 65 -4.82 3.81 3.92
CA ARG A 65 -4.06 3.61 5.18
C ARG A 65 -3.00 2.50 5.02
N GLY A 66 -3.31 1.42 4.31
CA GLY A 66 -2.37 0.32 4.06
C GLY A 66 -1.16 0.78 3.24
N SER A 67 -1.38 1.57 2.19
CA SER A 67 -0.30 2.15 1.38
C SER A 67 0.54 3.16 2.16
N PHE A 68 -0.10 3.97 3.02
CA PHE A 68 0.62 4.89 3.91
C PHE A 68 1.54 4.16 4.89
N VAL A 69 1.02 3.17 5.62
CA VAL A 69 1.82 2.40 6.59
C VAL A 69 2.98 1.67 5.89
N SER A 70 2.74 1.11 4.71
CA SER A 70 3.76 0.43 3.91
C SER A 70 4.85 1.39 3.43
N ALA A 71 4.48 2.58 2.94
CA ALA A 71 5.43 3.62 2.54
C ALA A 71 6.21 4.18 3.75
N LEU A 72 5.57 4.34 4.90
CA LEU A 72 6.22 4.77 6.13
C LEU A 72 7.25 3.74 6.62
N ILE A 73 6.91 2.46 6.63
CA ILE A 73 7.84 1.38 7.00
C ILE A 73 9.02 1.35 6.02
N PHE A 74 8.78 1.47 4.73
CA PHE A 74 9.84 1.58 3.74
C PHE A 74 10.79 2.74 4.05
N PHE A 75 10.26 3.92 4.31
CA PHE A 75 11.02 5.11 4.64
C PHE A 75 11.86 4.92 5.92
N LEU A 76 11.25 4.38 6.98
CA LEU A 76 11.96 4.10 8.23
C LEU A 76 13.09 3.06 8.05
N LEU A 77 12.86 2.00 7.27
CA LEU A 77 13.90 1.02 6.93
C LEU A 77 15.09 1.68 6.21
N LEU A 78 14.81 2.59 5.26
CA LEU A 78 15.87 3.32 4.55
C LEU A 78 16.63 4.26 5.49
N LEU A 79 15.93 5.05 6.32
CA LEU A 79 16.59 5.91 7.30
C LEU A 79 17.47 5.10 8.27
N PHE A 80 16.97 3.96 8.74
CA PHE A 80 17.74 3.06 9.59
C PHE A 80 18.99 2.53 8.89
N SER A 81 18.89 2.16 7.62
CA SER A 81 20.07 1.71 6.86
C SER A 81 21.12 2.82 6.67
N MET A 82 20.66 4.07 6.55
CA MET A 82 21.51 5.26 6.39
C MET A 82 21.93 5.91 7.71
N ARG A 83 21.59 5.34 8.87
CA ARG A 83 21.79 5.97 10.18
C ARG A 83 23.22 6.46 10.43
N LYS A 84 24.24 5.70 10.01
CA LYS A 84 25.65 6.11 10.17
C LYS A 84 25.98 7.38 9.40
N PHE A 85 25.44 7.52 8.18
CA PHE A 85 25.61 8.72 7.36
C PHE A 85 24.87 9.92 7.97
N LEU A 86 23.65 9.73 8.43
CA LEU A 86 22.80 10.77 9.01
C LEU A 86 23.40 11.32 10.33
N ILE A 87 23.92 10.44 11.20
CA ILE A 87 24.50 10.83 12.49
C ILE A 87 25.82 11.57 12.32
N LYS A 88 26.59 11.31 11.26
CA LYS A 88 27.88 11.95 11.00
C LYS A 88 27.77 13.49 10.89
N ASN A 89 26.64 14.02 10.39
CA ASN A 89 26.40 15.46 10.24
C ASN A 89 25.02 15.85 10.79
N LYS A 90 24.89 15.84 12.09
CA LYS A 90 23.62 16.06 12.81
C LYS A 90 22.89 17.34 12.40
N LEU A 91 23.61 18.44 12.24
CA LEU A 91 23.01 19.73 11.87
C LEU A 91 22.39 19.70 10.47
N LYS A 92 23.09 19.12 9.48
CA LYS A 92 22.55 18.97 8.12
C LYS A 92 21.35 18.03 8.10
N THR A 93 21.38 16.97 8.91
CA THR A 93 20.24 16.04 9.04
C THR A 93 19.04 16.71 9.69
N LEU A 94 19.26 17.51 10.74
CA LEU A 94 18.18 18.27 11.38
C LEU A 94 17.54 19.27 10.42
N LEU A 95 18.38 20.02 9.69
CA LEU A 95 17.88 20.95 8.65
C LEU A 95 17.08 20.22 7.57
N LEU A 96 17.56 19.05 7.14
CA LEU A 96 16.85 18.24 6.15
C LEU A 96 15.49 17.75 6.66
N LEU A 97 15.40 17.29 7.90
CA LEU A 97 14.12 16.88 8.50
C LEU A 97 13.17 18.07 8.66
N PHE A 98 13.69 19.25 9.01
CA PHE A 98 12.89 20.47 9.07
C PHE A 98 12.34 20.88 7.71
N VAL A 99 13.16 20.84 6.66
CA VAL A 99 12.71 21.07 5.28
C VAL A 99 11.67 20.01 4.87
N GLY A 100 11.90 18.73 5.19
CA GLY A 100 10.93 17.66 4.98
C GLY A 100 9.59 17.95 5.65
N TYR A 101 9.61 18.43 6.90
CA TYR A 101 8.39 18.81 7.63
C TYR A 101 7.61 19.93 6.92
N ILE A 102 8.30 20.95 6.38
CA ILE A 102 7.66 22.02 5.58
C ILE A 102 6.94 21.43 4.36
N PHE A 103 7.60 20.52 3.63
CA PHE A 103 6.97 19.85 2.50
C PHE A 103 5.80 18.96 2.89
N PHE A 104 5.91 18.25 4.03
CA PHE A 104 4.80 17.46 4.59
C PHE A 104 3.60 18.34 4.90
N TYR A 105 3.81 19.45 5.62
CA TYR A 105 2.75 20.40 5.97
C TYR A 105 2.10 21.01 4.72
N GLY A 106 2.90 21.47 3.76
CA GLY A 106 2.38 21.98 2.49
C GLY A 106 1.59 20.94 1.70
N SER A 107 2.02 19.67 1.72
CA SER A 107 1.28 18.57 1.10
C SER A 107 -0.03 18.27 1.82
N VAL A 108 -0.05 18.30 3.15
CA VAL A 108 -1.29 18.15 3.95
C VAL A 108 -2.30 19.22 3.56
N LEU A 109 -1.90 20.50 3.54
CA LEU A 109 -2.78 21.61 3.13
C LEU A 109 -3.33 21.43 1.72
N HIS A 110 -2.50 20.93 0.80
CA HIS A 110 -2.91 20.70 -0.59
C HIS A 110 -3.88 19.51 -0.73
N VAL A 111 -3.58 18.38 -0.09
CA VAL A 111 -4.37 17.14 -0.20
C VAL A 111 -5.73 17.27 0.49
N TYR A 112 -5.79 17.97 1.62
CA TYR A 112 -7.04 18.18 2.39
C TYR A 112 -7.80 19.45 2.01
N GLY A 113 -7.35 20.15 0.94
CA GLY A 113 -8.10 21.26 0.34
C GLY A 113 -8.00 22.61 1.09
N GLU A 114 -7.11 22.72 2.09
CA GLU A 114 -6.90 23.98 2.82
C GLU A 114 -6.01 24.98 2.09
N PHE A 115 -5.30 24.53 1.03
CA PHE A 115 -4.40 25.35 0.24
C PHE A 115 -4.64 25.12 -1.27
N THR A 116 -5.35 26.04 -1.90
CA THR A 116 -5.52 26.05 -3.35
C THR A 116 -4.55 27.04 -3.97
N PHE A 117 -3.51 26.56 -4.65
CA PHE A 117 -2.58 27.40 -5.43
C PHE A 117 -3.21 28.05 -6.66
N ILE A 118 -4.37 27.58 -7.08
CA ILE A 118 -5.09 28.08 -8.24
C ILE A 118 -6.53 28.32 -7.81
N LYS A 119 -6.88 29.60 -7.57
CA LYS A 119 -8.26 30.04 -7.73
C LYS A 119 -8.54 29.97 -9.24
N LEU A 120 -8.97 28.84 -9.72
CA LEU A 120 -9.72 28.80 -10.97
C LEU A 120 -11.03 29.53 -10.69
N ASN A 121 -11.22 30.66 -11.37
CA ASN A 121 -12.43 31.46 -11.33
C ASN A 121 -13.60 30.73 -12.02
N ASP A 122 -13.86 29.50 -11.65
CA ASP A 122 -15.09 28.81 -11.97
C ASP A 122 -15.99 28.84 -10.73
N ALA A 123 -16.65 29.97 -10.60
CA ALA A 123 -17.81 30.16 -9.75
C ALA A 123 -19.02 29.33 -10.28
N SER A 124 -18.83 28.08 -10.54
CA SER A 124 -19.88 27.15 -10.92
C SER A 124 -20.26 26.28 -9.74
N ASN A 125 -21.30 26.69 -9.06
CA ASN A 125 -22.08 25.98 -8.05
C ASN A 125 -21.47 25.82 -6.63
N PRO A 126 -21.74 26.77 -5.73
CA PRO A 126 -21.40 26.61 -4.31
C PRO A 126 -22.11 25.39 -3.63
N GLN A 127 -23.15 24.82 -4.22
CA GLN A 127 -23.85 23.63 -3.70
C GLN A 127 -23.03 22.36 -3.84
N ILE A 128 -22.28 22.17 -4.92
CA ILE A 128 -21.43 20.98 -5.12
C ILE A 128 -20.26 20.97 -4.14
N VAL A 129 -19.67 22.14 -3.87
CA VAL A 129 -18.58 22.28 -2.88
C VAL A 129 -19.09 22.01 -1.46
N THR A 130 -20.31 22.45 -1.13
CA THR A 130 -20.91 22.22 0.20
C THR A 130 -21.31 20.77 0.41
N GLU A 131 -21.77 20.06 -0.62
CA GLU A 131 -22.06 18.62 -0.54
C GLU A 131 -20.78 17.78 -0.42
N GLN A 132 -19.75 18.06 -1.19
CA GLN A 132 -18.45 17.38 -1.09
C GLN A 132 -17.74 17.64 0.24
N VAL A 133 -17.78 18.87 0.73
CA VAL A 133 -17.28 19.21 2.08
C VAL A 133 -18.15 18.55 3.16
N GLY A 134 -19.46 18.47 2.97
CA GLY A 134 -20.38 17.75 3.85
C GLY A 134 -20.10 16.24 3.90
N GLU A 135 -19.78 15.61 2.77
CA GLU A 135 -19.37 14.20 2.72
C GLU A 135 -17.99 13.96 3.37
N ILE A 136 -17.04 14.88 3.18
CA ILE A 136 -15.72 14.82 3.82
C ILE A 136 -15.87 15.01 5.34
N ILE A 137 -16.74 15.93 5.80
CA ILE A 137 -17.02 16.15 7.23
C ILE A 137 -17.74 14.94 7.82
N LYS A 138 -18.75 14.37 7.14
CA LYS A 138 -19.43 13.14 7.58
C LYS A 138 -18.49 11.94 7.63
N LYS A 139 -17.52 11.85 6.70
CA LYS A 139 -16.47 10.84 6.75
C LYS A 139 -15.46 11.07 7.88
N LYS A 140 -15.34 12.31 8.37
CA LYS A 140 -14.45 12.70 9.47
C LYS A 140 -15.14 12.55 10.83
N GLU A 141 -16.48 12.54 10.90
CA GLU A 141 -17.23 12.35 12.14
C GLU A 141 -17.41 10.89 12.56
N THR A 142 -17.22 9.93 11.65
CA THR A 142 -16.98 8.56 12.08
C THR A 142 -15.60 8.54 12.73
N THR A 143 -15.55 8.56 14.05
CA THR A 143 -14.37 8.35 14.89
C THR A 143 -13.73 7.04 14.42
N GLU A 144 -12.82 7.17 13.47
CA GLU A 144 -12.08 6.05 12.96
C GLU A 144 -11.08 5.63 14.03
N VAL A 145 -11.51 4.71 14.88
CA VAL A 145 -10.67 4.15 15.93
C VAL A 145 -9.66 3.24 15.24
N PHE A 146 -8.48 3.79 14.99
CA PHE A 146 -7.35 3.04 14.44
C PHE A 146 -7.00 1.89 15.40
N PHE A 147 -6.99 0.64 14.90
CA PHE A 147 -6.62 -0.55 15.67
C PHE A 147 -7.53 -0.90 16.87
N SER A 148 -8.82 -0.66 16.75
CA SER A 148 -9.80 -1.14 17.72
C SER A 148 -10.13 -2.62 17.46
N PHE A 149 -9.33 -3.53 17.98
CA PHE A 149 -9.63 -4.95 17.89
C PHE A 149 -10.18 -5.46 19.20
N TYR A 150 -11.28 -6.24 19.12
CA TYR A 150 -11.85 -6.94 20.25
C TYR A 150 -12.32 -8.35 19.84
N ILE A 151 -12.48 -9.24 20.83
CA ILE A 151 -12.95 -10.60 20.60
C ILE A 151 -14.30 -10.75 21.29
N GLU A 152 -15.31 -11.19 20.54
CA GLU A 152 -16.64 -11.51 21.03
C GLU A 152 -17.06 -12.85 20.43
N ASP A 153 -17.60 -13.75 21.26
CA ASP A 153 -18.03 -15.10 20.87
C ASP A 153 -17.00 -15.90 20.05
N GLY A 154 -15.70 -15.69 20.35
CA GLY A 154 -14.59 -16.38 19.67
C GLY A 154 -14.25 -15.81 18.29
N ARG A 155 -14.88 -14.72 17.86
CA ARG A 155 -14.57 -14.01 16.62
C ARG A 155 -13.85 -12.69 16.91
N LEU A 156 -12.97 -12.30 15.99
CA LEU A 156 -12.25 -11.03 16.03
C LEU A 156 -13.04 -9.96 15.30
N TYR A 157 -13.25 -8.82 15.95
CA TYR A 157 -13.98 -7.66 15.43
C TYR A 157 -13.13 -6.40 15.50
N SER A 158 -13.59 -5.35 14.81
CA SER A 158 -13.01 -4.01 14.86
C SER A 158 -14.13 -2.97 14.82
N ASP A 159 -13.98 -1.84 15.54
CA ASP A 159 -14.89 -0.70 15.45
C ASP A 159 -14.76 0.05 14.10
N ASP A 160 -13.65 -0.12 13.39
CA ASP A 160 -13.52 0.33 12.00
C ASP A 160 -14.33 -0.57 11.07
N SER A 161 -15.36 -0.04 10.46
CA SER A 161 -16.30 -0.79 9.62
C SER A 161 -15.63 -1.52 8.44
N THR A 162 -14.62 -0.90 7.84
CA THR A 162 -13.89 -1.49 6.71
C THR A 162 -12.99 -2.64 7.17
N THR A 163 -12.33 -2.47 8.30
CA THR A 163 -11.52 -3.54 8.91
C THR A 163 -12.41 -4.67 9.39
N ASN A 164 -13.51 -4.36 10.05
CA ASN A 164 -14.47 -5.36 10.54
C ASN A 164 -15.04 -6.21 9.40
N TRP A 165 -15.46 -5.58 8.31
CA TRP A 165 -15.95 -6.26 7.11
C TRP A 165 -14.91 -7.24 6.52
N ARG A 166 -13.62 -6.88 6.51
CA ARG A 166 -12.55 -7.78 6.06
C ARG A 166 -12.33 -8.93 7.02
N LEU A 167 -12.29 -8.66 8.33
CA LEU A 167 -12.13 -9.68 9.36
C LEU A 167 -13.25 -10.71 9.29
N ASP A 168 -14.48 -10.26 9.06
CA ASP A 168 -15.63 -11.12 8.86
C ASP A 168 -15.43 -12.10 7.70
N ILE A 169 -15.07 -11.58 6.51
CA ILE A 169 -14.78 -12.41 5.34
C ILE A 169 -13.65 -13.41 5.62
N TRP A 170 -12.53 -12.95 6.23
CA TRP A 170 -11.37 -13.83 6.44
C TRP A 170 -11.65 -14.95 7.41
N GLN A 171 -12.42 -14.68 8.47
CA GLN A 171 -12.83 -15.70 9.44
C GLN A 171 -13.80 -16.70 8.81
N ASP A 172 -14.74 -16.23 8.01
CA ASP A 172 -15.67 -17.12 7.31
C ASP A 172 -14.97 -18.00 6.28
N VAL A 173 -13.97 -17.47 5.55
CA VAL A 173 -13.11 -18.28 4.65
C VAL A 173 -12.45 -19.42 5.43
N ILE A 174 -11.85 -19.12 6.57
CA ILE A 174 -11.16 -20.14 7.39
C ILE A 174 -12.15 -21.19 7.91
N THR A 175 -13.31 -20.75 8.40
CA THR A 175 -14.35 -21.63 8.94
C THR A 175 -14.90 -22.56 7.86
N ASP A 176 -15.32 -22.01 6.73
CA ASP A 176 -15.91 -22.78 5.62
C ASP A 176 -14.90 -23.78 5.01
N MET A 177 -13.63 -23.35 4.84
CA MET A 177 -12.57 -24.26 4.37
C MET A 177 -12.32 -25.42 5.35
N ASN A 178 -12.41 -25.16 6.66
CA ASN A 178 -12.24 -26.17 7.68
C ASN A 178 -13.42 -27.16 7.68
N GLU A 179 -14.65 -26.67 7.61
CA GLU A 179 -15.88 -27.51 7.52
C GLU A 179 -15.87 -28.39 6.27
N LYS A 180 -15.40 -27.89 5.14
CA LYS A 180 -15.29 -28.63 3.88
C LYS A 180 -14.03 -29.51 3.78
N ASN A 181 -13.15 -29.49 4.79
CA ASN A 181 -11.88 -30.22 4.80
C ASN A 181 -10.94 -29.89 3.61
N ILE A 182 -10.98 -28.64 3.11
CA ILE A 182 -10.19 -28.16 1.98
C ILE A 182 -9.06 -27.18 2.37
N VAL A 183 -8.71 -27.12 3.66
CA VAL A 183 -7.66 -26.21 4.18
C VAL A 183 -6.32 -26.36 3.44
N PHE A 184 -5.97 -27.58 3.00
CA PHE A 184 -4.71 -27.83 2.28
C PHE A 184 -4.77 -27.53 0.79
N THR A 185 -5.93 -27.65 0.14
CA THR A 185 -6.09 -27.58 -1.33
C THR A 185 -6.80 -26.31 -1.80
N GLY A 186 -7.57 -25.66 -0.93
CA GLY A 186 -8.35 -24.47 -1.26
C GLY A 186 -9.58 -24.75 -2.14
N TYR A 187 -10.26 -23.68 -2.54
CA TYR A 187 -11.44 -23.75 -3.42
C TYR A 187 -11.09 -23.92 -4.91
N GLY A 188 -9.84 -23.68 -5.31
CA GLY A 188 -9.46 -23.58 -6.70
C GLY A 188 -9.66 -22.16 -7.27
N TYR A 189 -9.44 -22.03 -8.59
CA TYR A 189 -9.44 -20.75 -9.30
C TYR A 189 -10.60 -20.58 -10.27
N SER A 190 -11.44 -21.60 -10.45
CA SER A 190 -12.52 -21.61 -11.45
C SER A 190 -13.74 -20.79 -11.02
N ASP A 191 -14.02 -20.74 -9.72
CA ASP A 191 -15.26 -20.18 -9.21
C ASP A 191 -15.00 -19.04 -8.22
N ILE A 192 -16.05 -18.24 -7.97
CA ILE A 192 -16.03 -17.24 -6.90
C ILE A 192 -15.90 -17.96 -5.55
N ILE A 193 -15.11 -17.38 -4.64
CA ILE A 193 -14.97 -17.93 -3.28
C ILE A 193 -16.36 -17.98 -2.63
N PRO A 194 -16.84 -19.15 -2.15
CA PRO A 194 -18.23 -19.33 -1.72
C PRO A 194 -18.71 -18.34 -0.67
N VAL A 195 -17.86 -17.96 0.28
CA VAL A 195 -18.21 -16.99 1.33
C VAL A 195 -18.48 -15.58 0.79
N MET A 196 -18.01 -15.25 -0.40
CA MET A 196 -18.35 -14.00 -1.07
C MET A 196 -19.78 -13.98 -1.61
N LEU A 197 -20.37 -15.15 -1.84
CA LEU A 197 -21.73 -15.35 -2.33
C LEU A 197 -22.75 -15.55 -1.21
N ASP A 198 -22.36 -15.41 0.06
CA ASP A 198 -23.23 -15.64 1.19
C ASP A 198 -24.43 -14.67 1.20
N PRO A 199 -25.68 -15.15 1.07
CA PRO A 199 -26.87 -14.31 1.06
C PRO A 199 -27.12 -13.59 2.38
N SER A 200 -26.58 -14.10 3.50
CA SER A 200 -26.71 -13.50 4.84
C SER A 200 -25.80 -12.28 5.02
N ALA A 201 -24.78 -12.14 4.16
CA ALA A 201 -23.81 -11.05 4.18
C ALA A 201 -23.85 -10.24 2.85
N PRO A 202 -24.96 -9.58 2.52
CA PRO A 202 -25.10 -8.83 1.27
C PRO A 202 -24.06 -7.70 1.21
N GLY A 203 -23.50 -7.50 0.01
CA GLY A 203 -22.51 -6.46 -0.23
C GLY A 203 -21.05 -6.92 -0.22
N ARG A 204 -20.75 -8.19 0.07
CA ARG A 204 -19.40 -8.75 -0.08
C ARG A 204 -18.92 -8.67 -1.54
N LEU A 205 -19.79 -8.88 -2.50
CA LEU A 205 -19.50 -8.73 -3.93
C LEU A 205 -19.39 -7.27 -4.41
N GLY A 206 -19.54 -6.30 -3.51
CA GLY A 206 -19.55 -4.89 -3.87
C GLY A 206 -20.88 -4.42 -4.45
N ARG A 207 -20.95 -3.13 -4.85
CA ARG A 207 -22.19 -2.54 -5.39
C ARG A 207 -22.55 -3.05 -6.78
N ASP A 208 -21.55 -3.44 -7.54
CA ASP A 208 -21.67 -3.96 -8.92
C ASP A 208 -21.77 -5.49 -9.00
N GLY A 209 -21.63 -6.17 -7.88
CA GLY A 209 -21.63 -7.64 -7.83
C GLY A 209 -20.37 -8.30 -8.39
N LEU A 210 -19.32 -7.53 -8.67
CA LEU A 210 -18.10 -8.01 -9.35
C LEU A 210 -16.87 -8.15 -8.44
N ASN A 211 -17.03 -7.86 -7.14
CA ASN A 211 -15.91 -7.98 -6.19
C ASN A 211 -15.76 -9.44 -5.73
N GLU A 212 -14.83 -10.17 -6.34
CA GLU A 212 -14.55 -11.58 -6.03
C GLU A 212 -13.43 -11.76 -5.01
N ASN A 213 -12.77 -10.69 -4.59
CA ASN A 213 -11.54 -10.72 -3.80
C ASN A 213 -11.80 -10.51 -2.32
N VAL A 214 -11.08 -11.23 -1.48
CA VAL A 214 -11.17 -11.14 -0.01
C VAL A 214 -10.36 -9.96 0.58
N HIS A 215 -9.90 -9.02 -0.26
CA HIS A 215 -9.14 -7.81 0.12
C HIS A 215 -7.90 -8.06 1.00
N ASN A 216 -7.27 -9.22 0.83
CA ASN A 216 -5.99 -9.59 1.40
C ASN A 216 -5.37 -10.66 0.49
N TYR A 217 -4.24 -10.35 -0.11
CA TYR A 217 -3.60 -11.24 -1.06
C TYR A 217 -3.21 -12.60 -0.45
N PHE A 218 -2.73 -12.62 0.80
CA PHE A 218 -2.34 -13.88 1.45
C PHE A 218 -3.53 -14.75 1.80
N VAL A 219 -4.63 -14.13 2.27
CA VAL A 219 -5.88 -14.86 2.52
C VAL A 219 -6.46 -15.35 1.19
N ASN A 220 -6.31 -14.58 0.12
CA ASN A 220 -6.79 -15.00 -1.20
C ASN A 220 -6.00 -16.20 -1.76
N ILE A 221 -4.66 -16.17 -1.67
CA ILE A 221 -3.81 -17.34 -2.01
C ILE A 221 -4.23 -18.56 -1.16
N PHE A 222 -4.43 -18.35 0.13
CA PHE A 222 -4.86 -19.43 1.04
C PHE A 222 -6.23 -19.95 0.66
N ALA A 223 -7.20 -19.09 0.38
CA ALA A 223 -8.53 -19.51 -0.03
C ALA A 223 -8.48 -20.29 -1.36
N ARG A 224 -7.72 -19.80 -2.34
CA ARG A 224 -7.64 -20.41 -3.68
C ARG A 224 -6.87 -21.73 -3.70
N GLY A 225 -5.70 -21.80 -3.13
CA GLY A 225 -4.79 -22.95 -3.21
C GLY A 225 -4.44 -23.61 -1.90
N GLY A 226 -5.13 -23.26 -0.84
CA GLY A 226 -4.94 -23.82 0.49
C GLY A 226 -3.60 -23.46 1.13
N LEU A 227 -3.34 -24.11 2.25
CA LEU A 227 -2.09 -23.98 2.98
C LEU A 227 -0.87 -24.36 2.14
N LEU A 228 -1.01 -25.34 1.24
CA LEU A 228 0.08 -25.77 0.37
C LEU A 228 0.59 -24.64 -0.52
N GLN A 229 -0.32 -23.93 -1.19
CA GLN A 229 0.07 -22.82 -2.08
C GLN A 229 0.65 -21.65 -1.28
N LEU A 230 0.07 -21.30 -0.14
CA LEU A 230 0.58 -20.26 0.73
C LEU A 230 2.00 -20.57 1.22
N LEU A 231 2.28 -21.82 1.65
CA LEU A 231 3.61 -22.23 2.06
C LEU A 231 4.61 -22.19 0.91
N LEU A 232 4.25 -22.67 -0.28
CA LEU A 232 5.11 -22.60 -1.46
C LEU A 232 5.43 -21.16 -1.83
N PHE A 233 4.47 -20.26 -1.76
CA PHE A 233 4.67 -18.82 -1.97
C PHE A 233 5.68 -18.24 -0.96
N ILE A 234 5.51 -18.52 0.32
CA ILE A 234 6.41 -18.04 1.39
C ILE A 234 7.83 -18.62 1.18
N ILE A 235 7.96 -19.92 0.92
CA ILE A 235 9.24 -20.59 0.68
C ILE A 235 9.95 -19.98 -0.54
N PHE A 236 9.23 -19.67 -1.61
CA PHE A 236 9.77 -19.01 -2.80
C PHE A 236 10.45 -17.68 -2.45
N PHE A 237 9.78 -16.80 -1.71
CA PHE A 237 10.36 -15.51 -1.34
C PHE A 237 11.47 -15.63 -0.30
N ILE A 238 11.39 -16.56 0.64
CA ILE A 238 12.51 -16.88 1.54
C ILE A 238 13.75 -17.29 0.74
N LYS A 239 13.59 -18.15 -0.27
CA LYS A 239 14.69 -18.53 -1.17
C LYS A 239 15.27 -17.32 -1.90
N ILE A 240 14.43 -16.40 -2.41
CA ILE A 240 14.90 -15.17 -3.06
C ILE A 240 15.75 -14.35 -2.09
N VAL A 241 15.29 -14.13 -0.86
CA VAL A 241 16.02 -13.36 0.16
C VAL A 241 17.37 -14.03 0.49
N ILE A 242 17.39 -15.34 0.74
CA ILE A 242 18.60 -16.08 1.08
C ILE A 242 19.61 -16.03 -0.09
N THR A 243 19.14 -16.24 -1.32
CA THR A 243 20.02 -16.25 -2.50
C THR A 243 20.51 -14.83 -2.82
N SER A 244 19.65 -13.82 -2.72
CA SER A 244 20.07 -12.42 -2.87
C SER A 244 21.15 -12.03 -1.86
N LYS A 245 21.01 -12.46 -0.59
CA LYS A 245 22.05 -12.26 0.43
C LYS A 245 23.37 -12.93 0.04
N LYS A 246 23.33 -14.16 -0.51
CA LYS A 246 24.54 -14.89 -0.95
C LYS A 246 25.24 -14.18 -2.11
N VAL A 247 24.47 -13.68 -3.08
CA VAL A 247 24.99 -13.04 -4.31
C VAL A 247 25.44 -11.60 -4.04
N ASN A 248 24.60 -10.81 -3.42
CA ASN A 248 24.79 -9.37 -3.24
C ASN A 248 25.42 -8.99 -1.89
N LYS A 249 25.59 -9.96 -0.98
CA LYS A 249 26.11 -9.78 0.39
C LYS A 249 25.31 -8.77 1.23
N ASN A 250 24.06 -8.50 0.85
CA ASN A 250 23.16 -7.60 1.56
C ASN A 250 21.71 -8.12 1.54
N TYR A 251 20.84 -7.43 2.24
CA TYR A 251 19.40 -7.69 2.31
C TYR A 251 18.58 -6.68 1.50
N GLY A 252 19.13 -6.09 0.44
CA GLY A 252 18.48 -5.04 -0.34
C GLY A 252 17.08 -5.40 -0.85
N VAL A 253 16.86 -6.66 -1.16
CA VAL A 253 15.54 -7.18 -1.58
C VAL A 253 14.46 -6.98 -0.51
N LEU A 254 14.80 -7.00 0.79
CA LEU A 254 13.82 -6.81 1.86
C LEU A 254 13.21 -5.40 1.86
N PHE A 255 13.94 -4.39 1.38
CA PHE A 255 13.39 -3.03 1.25
C PHE A 255 12.24 -2.94 0.23
N LEU A 256 12.17 -3.88 -0.70
CA LEU A 256 11.03 -4.02 -1.61
C LEU A 256 9.97 -4.95 -1.02
N LEU A 257 10.37 -6.13 -0.53
CA LEU A 257 9.44 -7.18 -0.13
C LEU A 257 8.61 -6.79 1.09
N ILE A 258 9.21 -6.20 2.13
CA ILE A 258 8.51 -5.87 3.37
C ILE A 258 7.33 -4.89 3.11
N PRO A 259 7.54 -3.71 2.49
CA PRO A 259 6.44 -2.79 2.26
C PRO A 259 5.41 -3.32 1.25
N VAL A 260 5.84 -4.06 0.22
CA VAL A 260 4.91 -4.65 -0.75
C VAL A 260 4.05 -5.71 -0.09
N PHE A 261 4.60 -6.61 0.70
CA PHE A 261 3.82 -7.65 1.38
C PHE A 261 2.91 -7.08 2.46
N LEU A 262 3.38 -6.06 3.17
CA LEU A 262 2.52 -5.36 4.11
C LEU A 262 1.32 -4.72 3.39
N ASN A 263 1.54 -4.06 2.26
CA ASN A 263 0.46 -3.50 1.46
C ASN A 263 -0.50 -4.60 0.96
N SER A 264 0.05 -5.72 0.50
CA SER A 264 -0.73 -6.87 0.02
C SER A 264 -1.54 -7.57 1.12
N SER A 265 -1.22 -7.33 2.39
CA SER A 265 -2.07 -7.77 3.52
C SER A 265 -3.34 -6.93 3.68
N PHE A 266 -3.41 -5.76 3.02
CA PHE A 266 -4.57 -4.87 3.05
C PHE A 266 -5.28 -4.76 1.70
N ASP A 267 -4.74 -5.38 0.64
CA ASP A 267 -5.26 -5.31 -0.72
C ASP A 267 -4.82 -6.55 -1.52
N THR A 268 -5.47 -6.80 -2.66
CA THR A 268 -5.13 -7.88 -3.61
C THR A 268 -4.31 -7.38 -4.80
N ASN A 269 -3.48 -6.38 -4.58
CA ASN A 269 -2.68 -5.69 -5.60
C ASN A 269 -1.77 -6.61 -6.45
N LEU A 270 -1.34 -7.76 -5.91
CA LEU A 270 -0.53 -8.75 -6.63
C LEU A 270 -1.33 -9.67 -7.55
N GLU A 271 -2.65 -9.52 -7.67
CA GLU A 271 -3.50 -10.29 -8.58
C GLU A 271 -3.69 -9.63 -9.95
N GLY A 272 -3.55 -8.32 -10.03
CA GLY A 272 -3.66 -7.59 -11.30
C GLY A 272 -2.52 -7.91 -12.27
N VAL A 273 -2.44 -7.16 -13.35
CA VAL A 273 -1.37 -7.32 -14.36
C VAL A 273 -0.23 -6.31 -14.16
N GLN A 274 -0.58 -5.04 -13.97
CA GLN A 274 0.40 -3.94 -13.95
C GLN A 274 1.29 -3.97 -12.71
N TYR A 275 0.70 -4.11 -11.55
CA TYR A 275 1.42 -4.11 -10.28
C TYR A 275 2.39 -5.30 -10.16
N PRO A 276 1.99 -6.57 -10.37
CA PRO A 276 2.91 -7.71 -10.35
C PRO A 276 4.00 -7.59 -11.40
N LEU A 277 3.69 -7.12 -12.61
CA LEU A 277 4.69 -6.94 -13.66
C LEU A 277 5.83 -6.02 -13.20
N LEU A 278 5.49 -4.85 -12.69
CA LEU A 278 6.48 -3.89 -12.17
C LEU A 278 7.24 -4.45 -10.96
N PHE A 279 6.50 -5.08 -10.04
CA PHE A 279 7.08 -5.68 -8.85
C PHE A 279 8.11 -6.77 -9.19
N TYR A 280 7.74 -7.77 -10.00
CA TYR A 280 8.63 -8.88 -10.35
C TYR A 280 9.79 -8.44 -11.25
N ALA A 281 9.56 -7.53 -12.18
CA ALA A 281 10.63 -6.95 -13.00
C ALA A 281 11.68 -6.25 -12.14
N PHE A 282 11.24 -5.44 -11.18
CA PHE A 282 12.16 -4.73 -10.30
C PHE A 282 12.80 -5.65 -9.26
N LEU A 283 12.08 -6.64 -8.74
CA LEU A 283 12.62 -7.68 -7.89
C LEU A 283 13.76 -8.44 -8.61
N GLY A 284 13.55 -8.81 -9.88
CA GLY A 284 14.60 -9.40 -10.72
C GLY A 284 15.82 -8.49 -10.88
N ASN A 285 15.60 -7.20 -11.09
CA ASN A 285 16.68 -6.22 -11.14
C ASN A 285 17.46 -6.15 -9.81
N LEU A 286 16.78 -6.11 -8.68
CA LEU A 286 17.45 -6.12 -7.37
C LEU A 286 18.22 -7.42 -7.10
N TYR A 287 17.71 -8.53 -7.61
CA TYR A 287 18.29 -9.86 -7.42
C TYR A 287 19.56 -10.08 -8.25
N PHE A 288 19.54 -9.76 -9.56
CA PHE A 288 20.60 -10.15 -10.52
C PHE A 288 21.69 -9.08 -10.72
N VAL A 289 21.41 -7.81 -10.53
CA VAL A 289 22.39 -6.77 -10.80
C VAL A 289 23.38 -6.65 -9.66
N LYS A 290 24.66 -6.98 -9.92
CA LYS A 290 25.76 -6.81 -8.99
C LYS A 290 25.81 -5.36 -8.47
N ARG A 291 26.01 -5.25 -7.18
CA ARG A 291 26.19 -3.97 -6.46
C ARG A 291 27.43 -3.22 -6.96
N ASN A 292 27.31 -1.93 -7.22
CA ASN A 292 28.47 -1.03 -7.22
C ASN A 292 28.98 -0.92 -5.77
N SER A 293 30.30 -0.99 -5.57
CA SER A 293 30.95 -1.05 -4.25
C SER A 293 30.52 0.02 -3.25
N ASP A 294 29.98 1.13 -3.74
CA ASP A 294 29.62 2.33 -2.98
C ASP A 294 28.08 2.53 -2.81
N SER A 295 27.25 1.55 -3.21
CA SER A 295 25.80 1.62 -3.06
C SER A 295 25.32 1.03 -1.73
N LEU A 296 24.19 1.50 -1.21
CA LEU A 296 23.58 1.03 0.05
C LEU A 296 22.89 -0.33 -0.06
N ILE A 297 22.36 -0.62 -1.23
CA ILE A 297 21.43 -1.73 -1.51
C ILE A 297 22.01 -2.64 -2.55
#